data_9681a1c9c3b9739e1e862f02b36bec4d
#
_entry.id   9681a1c9c3b9739e1e862f02b36bec4d
#
_cell.length_a   1.000
_cell.length_b   1.000
_cell.length_c   1.000
_cell.angle_alpha   90.00
_cell.angle_beta   90.00
_cell.angle_gamma   90.00
#
_symmetry.space_group_name_H-M   'P 1'
#
loop_
_entity.id
_entity.type
_entity.pdbx_description
1 polymer ?
#
loop_
_entity_poly.entity_id
_entity_poly.type
_entity_poly.pdbx_seq_one_letter_code
_entity_poly.pdbx_strand_id
1 'polypeptide(L)'
;EILVEEIDLEYNTEYKNNSSLPKGTMQVVQEGKDGKQKVVAIKKYQEGILISEEIVADNVVKASIDKIVEIGTGNGNGEYEAKVGDTCYVTPTTLSVRLEPNNSSDKVCTLNKNAEVTILQILDNWYYISSKERKGYIEKNCVTSKNPNIVETTNPEEYSKDQLLANLAFDMELNKPSNLSLNQFKKILENDSNDKNQIFTNNAEYFYYAEKQYNINAVFLAAVAIHESGWGTSKISKNKNNLFGYGAVDSNPYGGAYSFSSYNEGIDLLARVFVKYYLNPSGTSIYDGNIANGKYYSGNTLQAVNKRYASDKNWANSVSKWMKYLYNKL
;
A
#
# COMPACT_ATOMS: atom_id res chain seq x y z
N GLU A 1 -14.74 -36.20 -0.10
CA GLU A 1 -13.36 -36.50 -0.49
C GLU A 1 -12.42 -35.86 0.53
N ILE A 2 -11.38 -36.55 0.94
CA ILE A 2 -10.33 -36.04 1.82
C ILE A 2 -9.09 -35.89 0.96
N LEU A 3 -8.55 -34.65 0.93
CA LEU A 3 -7.37 -34.32 0.15
C LEU A 3 -6.27 -33.75 1.06
N VAL A 4 -5.03 -34.08 0.73
CA VAL A 4 -3.86 -33.46 1.32
C VAL A 4 -3.25 -32.55 0.27
N GLU A 5 -3.29 -31.25 0.51
CA GLU A 5 -2.80 -30.25 -0.42
C GLU A 5 -1.66 -29.43 0.22
N GLU A 6 -0.69 -29.01 -0.58
CA GLU A 6 0.29 -28.02 -0.18
C GLU A 6 -0.18 -26.66 -0.72
N ILE A 7 -0.37 -25.72 0.18
CA ILE A 7 -0.81 -24.36 -0.15
C ILE A 7 0.24 -23.34 0.29
N ASP A 8 0.18 -22.14 -0.29
CA ASP A 8 1.00 -21.03 0.16
C ASP A 8 0.57 -20.59 1.56
N LEU A 9 1.56 -20.34 2.43
CA LEU A 9 1.38 -19.67 3.70
C LEU A 9 1.79 -18.21 3.48
N GLU A 10 0.81 -17.35 3.29
CA GLU A 10 1.04 -15.93 3.03
C GLU A 10 1.83 -15.28 4.18
N TYR A 11 2.78 -14.41 3.85
CA TYR A 11 3.49 -13.60 4.86
C TYR A 11 2.61 -12.48 5.41
N ASN A 12 2.94 -11.93 6.57
CA ASN A 12 2.33 -10.73 7.12
C ASN A 12 3.15 -9.50 6.76
N THR A 13 2.52 -8.31 6.80
CA THR A 13 3.21 -7.04 6.62
C THR A 13 3.15 -6.23 7.91
N GLU A 14 4.30 -5.94 8.49
CA GLU A 14 4.46 -5.08 9.65
C GLU A 14 4.76 -3.65 9.19
N TYR A 15 3.97 -2.68 9.65
CA TYR A 15 4.19 -1.27 9.40
C TYR A 15 4.79 -0.60 10.64
N LYS A 16 5.95 0.05 10.46
CA LYS A 16 6.66 0.77 11.52
C LYS A 16 6.72 2.26 11.20
N ASN A 17 6.42 3.09 12.19
CA ASN A 17 6.59 4.52 12.06
C ASN A 17 8.08 4.88 12.08
N ASN A 18 8.52 5.69 11.12
CA ASN A 18 9.87 6.23 11.07
C ASN A 18 9.81 7.76 10.97
N SER A 19 10.20 8.45 12.05
CA SER A 19 10.22 9.91 12.09
C SER A 19 11.32 10.54 11.25
N SER A 20 12.30 9.76 10.81
CA SER A 20 13.36 10.20 9.91
C SER A 20 12.92 10.25 8.45
N LEU A 21 11.84 9.56 8.10
CA LEU A 21 11.25 9.62 6.76
C LEU A 21 10.19 10.72 6.67
N PRO A 22 10.14 11.48 5.56
CA PRO A 22 9.10 12.48 5.35
C PRO A 22 7.71 11.87 5.47
N LYS A 23 6.77 12.62 6.07
CA LYS A 23 5.39 12.18 6.24
C LYS A 23 4.76 11.78 4.91
N GLY A 24 4.17 10.58 4.87
CA GLY A 24 3.50 10.04 3.68
C GLY A 24 4.44 9.29 2.72
N THR A 25 5.72 9.14 3.07
CA THR A 25 6.64 8.24 2.34
C THR A 25 6.61 6.84 2.92
N MET A 26 7.01 5.86 2.11
CA MET A 26 7.17 4.47 2.55
C MET A 26 8.51 3.92 2.09
N GLN A 27 9.11 3.10 2.93
CA GLN A 27 10.33 2.36 2.60
C GLN A 27 10.17 0.90 3.02
N VAL A 28 10.31 -0.03 2.07
CA VAL A 28 10.41 -1.46 2.41
C VAL A 28 11.80 -1.72 2.94
N VAL A 29 11.90 -2.17 4.19
CA VAL A 29 13.17 -2.50 4.85
C VAL A 29 13.42 -4.00 4.92
N GLN A 30 12.36 -4.81 4.77
CA GLN A 30 12.43 -6.26 4.62
C GLN A 30 11.35 -6.71 3.67
N GLU A 31 11.73 -7.43 2.61
CA GLU A 31 10.78 -8.06 1.69
C GLU A 31 10.13 -9.27 2.34
N GLY A 32 8.81 -9.40 2.10
CA GLY A 32 8.04 -10.57 2.52
C GLY A 32 8.29 -11.75 1.61
N LYS A 33 8.14 -12.96 2.15
CA LYS A 33 8.23 -14.19 1.38
C LYS A 33 7.24 -15.24 1.90
N ASP A 34 6.42 -15.74 1.00
CA ASP A 34 5.47 -16.81 1.35
C ASP A 34 6.19 -18.08 1.82
N GLY A 35 5.60 -18.69 2.81
CA GLY A 35 5.92 -20.03 3.27
C GLY A 35 5.13 -21.10 2.51
N LYS A 36 5.11 -22.29 3.08
CA LYS A 36 4.33 -23.42 2.60
C LYS A 36 3.69 -24.17 3.78
N GLN A 37 2.47 -24.59 3.59
CA GLN A 37 1.73 -25.35 4.58
C GLN A 37 1.01 -26.50 3.90
N LYS A 38 1.05 -27.68 4.52
CA LYS A 38 0.22 -28.80 4.13
C LYS A 38 -1.09 -28.74 4.89
N VAL A 39 -2.19 -28.84 4.16
CA VAL A 39 -3.53 -28.88 4.73
C VAL A 39 -4.22 -30.17 4.40
N VAL A 40 -5.02 -30.67 5.33
CA VAL A 40 -5.96 -31.75 5.09
C VAL A 40 -7.34 -31.13 4.92
N ALA A 41 -7.87 -31.20 3.70
CA ALA A 41 -9.16 -30.61 3.36
C ALA A 41 -10.22 -31.72 3.14
N ILE A 42 -11.40 -31.47 3.70
CA ILE A 42 -12.60 -32.28 3.39
C ILE A 42 -13.43 -31.51 2.37
N LYS A 43 -13.51 -32.05 1.15
CA LYS A 43 -14.35 -31.48 0.07
C LYS A 43 -15.61 -32.28 -0.09
N LYS A 44 -16.76 -31.61 -0.05
CA LYS A 44 -18.09 -32.23 -0.29
C LYS A 44 -18.58 -31.82 -1.66
N TYR A 45 -19.02 -32.78 -2.44
CA TYR A 45 -19.57 -32.59 -3.78
C TYR A 45 -21.02 -33.10 -3.83
N GLN A 46 -21.84 -32.39 -4.60
CA GLN A 46 -23.18 -32.84 -4.99
C GLN A 46 -23.29 -32.73 -6.52
N GLU A 47 -23.60 -33.83 -7.16
CA GLU A 47 -23.69 -33.93 -8.63
C GLU A 47 -22.42 -33.38 -9.35
N GLY A 48 -21.25 -33.64 -8.75
CA GLY A 48 -19.96 -33.17 -9.28
C GLY A 48 -19.61 -31.73 -8.99
N ILE A 49 -20.48 -30.95 -8.31
CA ILE A 49 -20.26 -29.57 -7.93
C ILE A 49 -19.74 -29.52 -6.49
N LEU A 50 -18.61 -28.80 -6.27
CA LEU A 50 -18.07 -28.58 -4.93
C LEU A 50 -19.06 -27.70 -4.14
N ILE A 51 -19.63 -28.23 -3.06
CA ILE A 51 -20.59 -27.54 -2.19
C ILE A 51 -19.98 -27.02 -0.89
N SER A 52 -18.91 -27.65 -0.41
CA SER A 52 -18.14 -27.17 0.73
C SER A 52 -16.72 -27.70 0.73
N GLU A 53 -15.81 -26.89 1.28
CA GLU A 53 -14.43 -27.25 1.58
C GLU A 53 -14.13 -26.84 3.02
N GLU A 54 -13.57 -27.74 3.81
CA GLU A 54 -13.21 -27.53 5.21
C GLU A 54 -11.79 -28.03 5.46
N ILE A 55 -10.92 -27.18 5.99
CA ILE A 55 -9.58 -27.58 6.43
C ILE A 55 -9.70 -28.13 7.84
N VAL A 56 -9.37 -29.39 8.01
CA VAL A 56 -9.50 -30.14 9.28
C VAL A 56 -8.17 -30.32 10.01
N ALA A 57 -7.06 -30.19 9.30
CA ALA A 57 -5.71 -30.18 9.87
C ALA A 57 -4.75 -29.39 8.98
N ASP A 58 -3.74 -28.80 9.59
CA ASP A 58 -2.67 -28.11 8.90
C ASP A 58 -1.31 -28.34 9.57
N ASN A 59 -0.24 -28.17 8.79
CA ASN A 59 1.13 -28.24 9.28
C ASN A 59 2.02 -27.34 8.42
N VAL A 60 2.74 -26.42 9.05
CA VAL A 60 3.70 -25.55 8.37
C VAL A 60 4.90 -26.37 7.91
N VAL A 61 5.12 -26.42 6.58
CA VAL A 61 6.27 -27.08 5.96
C VAL A 61 7.44 -26.13 5.83
N LYS A 62 7.14 -24.86 5.53
CA LYS A 62 8.10 -23.78 5.42
C LYS A 62 7.47 -22.51 5.97
N ALA A 63 8.10 -21.88 6.96
CA ALA A 63 7.64 -20.60 7.51
C ALA A 63 7.70 -19.49 6.46
N SER A 64 6.75 -18.56 6.53
CA SER A 64 6.82 -17.29 5.81
C SER A 64 7.87 -16.36 6.42
N ILE A 65 8.29 -15.37 5.65
CA ILE A 65 9.12 -14.25 6.13
C ILE A 65 8.26 -13.00 6.00
N ASP A 66 8.01 -12.32 7.09
CA ASP A 66 7.15 -11.14 7.09
C ASP A 66 7.82 -9.95 6.38
N LYS A 67 7.01 -9.14 5.69
CA LYS A 67 7.42 -7.87 5.10
C LYS A 67 7.46 -6.80 6.18
N ILE A 68 8.48 -5.94 6.16
CA ILE A 68 8.56 -4.78 7.05
C ILE A 68 8.62 -3.52 6.20
N VAL A 69 7.65 -2.62 6.45
CA VAL A 69 7.52 -1.33 5.76
C VAL A 69 7.62 -0.21 6.78
N GLU A 70 8.53 0.71 6.58
CA GLU A 70 8.60 1.94 7.36
C GLU A 70 7.75 3.04 6.71
N ILE A 71 6.90 3.66 7.53
CA ILE A 71 6.06 4.79 7.13
C ILE A 71 6.66 6.07 7.72
N GLY A 72 6.92 7.02 6.84
CA GLY A 72 7.39 8.35 7.22
C GLY A 72 6.34 9.10 8.04
N THR A 73 6.71 9.46 9.26
CA THR A 73 5.90 10.29 10.17
C THR A 73 6.54 11.64 10.46
N GLY A 74 7.72 11.91 9.88
CA GLY A 74 8.42 13.18 10.03
C GLY A 74 7.59 14.35 9.51
N ASN A 75 7.54 15.42 10.29
CA ASN A 75 6.85 16.67 9.92
C ASN A 75 7.64 17.35 8.81
N GLY A 76 7.55 17.02 7.57
CA GLY A 76 8.09 17.71 6.37
C GLY A 76 9.38 18.57 6.48
N ASN A 77 9.79 18.90 7.68
CA ASN A 77 11.06 19.48 8.11
C ASN A 77 12.02 18.43 8.68
N GLY A 78 11.75 17.13 8.47
CA GLY A 78 12.68 16.07 8.82
C GLY A 78 13.99 16.34 8.10
N GLU A 79 15.06 16.55 8.84
CA GLU A 79 16.40 16.67 8.30
C GLU A 79 16.65 15.41 7.46
N TYR A 80 16.66 15.59 6.14
CA TYR A 80 17.15 14.56 5.24
C TYR A 80 18.62 14.34 5.59
N GLU A 81 18.94 13.23 6.24
CA GLU A 81 20.32 12.82 6.43
C GLU A 81 20.85 12.18 5.15
N ALA A 82 21.49 13.00 4.34
CA ALA A 82 22.20 12.53 3.17
C ALA A 82 23.33 11.60 3.59
N LYS A 83 23.59 10.59 2.76
CA LYS A 83 24.77 9.72 2.89
C LYS A 83 25.91 10.26 2.04
N VAL A 84 27.14 9.89 2.39
CA VAL A 84 28.30 10.19 1.55
C VAL A 84 28.11 9.57 0.16
N GLY A 85 28.27 10.38 -0.87
CA GLY A 85 28.01 10.01 -2.27
C GLY A 85 26.63 10.41 -2.80
N ASP A 86 25.70 10.80 -1.93
CA ASP A 86 24.37 11.25 -2.36
C ASP A 86 24.44 12.55 -3.13
N THR A 87 23.60 12.66 -4.14
CA THR A 87 23.29 13.91 -4.83
C THR A 87 22.11 14.60 -4.17
N CYS A 88 22.30 15.83 -3.75
CA CYS A 88 21.31 16.68 -3.10
C CYS A 88 21.13 18.02 -3.83
N TYR A 89 20.06 18.71 -3.49
CA TYR A 89 19.67 19.97 -4.12
C TYR A 89 19.45 21.06 -3.08
N VAL A 90 19.98 22.25 -3.33
CA VAL A 90 19.88 23.42 -2.43
C VAL A 90 18.42 23.87 -2.29
N THR A 91 17.95 24.00 -1.06
CA THR A 91 16.56 24.41 -0.75
C THR A 91 16.36 25.93 -0.60
N PRO A 92 17.25 26.73 0.05
CA PRO A 92 17.08 28.17 0.15
C PRO A 92 17.34 28.88 -1.18
N THR A 93 16.84 30.12 -1.32
CA THR A 93 17.04 30.93 -2.53
C THR A 93 18.51 31.09 -2.84
N THR A 94 19.34 31.27 -1.82
CA THR A 94 20.81 31.34 -1.91
C THR A 94 21.42 30.62 -0.72
N LEU A 95 22.53 29.92 -0.92
CA LEU A 95 23.27 29.19 0.11
C LEU A 95 24.76 29.54 0.01
N SER A 96 25.35 29.95 1.13
CA SER A 96 26.79 30.17 1.21
C SER A 96 27.52 28.85 1.43
N VAL A 97 28.42 28.49 0.53
CA VAL A 97 29.40 27.41 0.75
C VAL A 97 30.61 28.02 1.48
N ARG A 98 31.02 27.43 2.59
CA ARG A 98 32.03 27.98 3.50
C ARG A 98 33.30 27.16 3.49
N LEU A 99 34.39 27.80 3.86
CA LEU A 99 35.72 27.21 3.93
C LEU A 99 35.83 26.22 5.13
N GLU A 100 35.11 26.53 6.24
CA GLU A 100 35.04 25.70 7.47
C GLU A 100 33.59 25.51 7.90
N PRO A 101 33.29 24.49 8.72
CA PRO A 101 31.92 24.16 9.14
C PRO A 101 31.45 25.08 10.28
N ASN A 102 31.41 26.37 10.03
CA ASN A 102 30.87 27.37 10.94
C ASN A 102 30.36 28.63 10.16
N ASN A 103 29.42 29.33 10.77
CA ASN A 103 28.75 30.45 10.13
C ASN A 103 29.62 31.74 10.02
N SER A 104 30.77 31.81 10.69
CA SER A 104 31.72 32.94 10.67
C SER A 104 32.84 32.73 9.64
N SER A 105 32.97 31.52 9.10
CA SER A 105 34.02 31.17 8.13
C SER A 105 33.85 31.94 6.82
N ASP A 106 34.96 32.14 6.13
CA ASP A 106 34.96 32.72 4.79
C ASP A 106 34.11 31.95 3.80
N LYS A 107 33.52 32.71 2.89
CA LYS A 107 32.67 32.16 1.83
C LYS A 107 33.52 31.70 0.65
N VAL A 108 33.41 30.44 0.27
CA VAL A 108 34.00 29.87 -0.96
C VAL A 108 33.21 30.30 -2.19
N CYS A 109 31.88 30.18 -2.13
CA CYS A 109 30.95 30.58 -3.18
C CYS A 109 29.52 30.68 -2.65
N THR A 110 28.60 31.11 -3.50
CA THR A 110 27.16 31.07 -3.28
C THR A 110 26.53 30.09 -4.28
N LEU A 111 25.65 29.22 -3.81
CA LEU A 111 24.80 28.38 -4.62
C LEU A 111 23.39 28.95 -4.63
N ASN A 112 22.72 28.84 -5.75
CA ASN A 112 21.31 29.20 -5.88
C ASN A 112 20.42 28.03 -5.54
N LYS A 113 19.16 28.29 -5.24
CA LYS A 113 18.11 27.27 -5.08
C LYS A 113 18.18 26.27 -6.23
N ASN A 114 17.98 25.02 -5.92
CA ASN A 114 18.02 23.89 -6.86
C ASN A 114 19.42 23.55 -7.42
N ALA A 115 20.48 24.22 -6.95
CA ALA A 115 21.83 23.81 -7.34
C ALA A 115 22.12 22.39 -6.83
N GLU A 116 22.72 21.59 -7.70
CA GLU A 116 23.13 20.23 -7.39
C GLU A 116 24.43 20.23 -6.57
N VAL A 117 24.44 19.39 -5.52
CA VAL A 117 25.61 19.17 -4.66
C VAL A 117 25.77 17.68 -4.39
N THR A 118 27.01 17.19 -4.35
CA THR A 118 27.33 15.83 -3.92
C THR A 118 27.89 15.88 -2.51
N ILE A 119 27.39 15.02 -1.62
CA ILE A 119 27.85 14.92 -0.24
C ILE A 119 29.17 14.13 -0.21
N LEU A 120 30.22 14.77 0.27
CA LEU A 120 31.56 14.18 0.37
C LEU A 120 31.88 13.71 1.79
N GLN A 121 31.35 14.42 2.82
CA GLN A 121 31.54 14.07 4.23
C GLN A 121 30.36 14.60 5.06
N ILE A 122 30.06 13.88 6.13
CA ILE A 122 29.00 14.24 7.09
C ILE A 122 29.65 14.63 8.40
N LEU A 123 29.33 15.82 8.91
CA LEU A 123 29.70 16.34 10.22
C LEU A 123 28.41 16.62 11.02
N ASP A 124 28.49 16.96 12.30
CA ASP A 124 27.31 17.11 13.18
C ASP A 124 26.17 17.91 12.54
N ASN A 125 26.37 19.21 12.27
CA ASN A 125 25.38 20.08 11.66
C ASN A 125 25.73 20.50 10.22
N TRP A 126 26.77 19.92 9.62
CA TRP A 126 27.34 20.34 8.36
C TRP A 126 27.55 19.18 7.42
N TYR A 127 27.42 19.45 6.10
CA TYR A 127 27.94 18.60 5.04
C TYR A 127 29.15 19.27 4.39
N TYR A 128 30.21 18.48 4.14
CA TYR A 128 31.25 18.84 3.18
C TYR A 128 30.79 18.38 1.82
N ILE A 129 30.70 19.29 0.86
CA ILE A 129 30.06 19.03 -0.44
C ILE A 129 30.99 19.37 -1.60
N SER A 130 30.66 18.82 -2.77
CA SER A 130 31.13 19.27 -4.07
C SER A 130 29.96 19.78 -4.90
N SER A 131 30.14 20.93 -5.54
CA SER A 131 29.21 21.46 -6.55
C SER A 131 30.02 21.97 -7.72
N LYS A 132 29.87 21.33 -8.89
CA LYS A 132 30.75 21.52 -10.03
C LYS A 132 32.21 21.28 -9.61
N GLU A 133 33.07 22.27 -9.74
CA GLU A 133 34.52 22.15 -9.38
C GLU A 133 34.83 22.72 -8.00
N ARG A 134 33.82 23.19 -7.24
CA ARG A 134 34.00 23.81 -5.93
C ARG A 134 33.61 22.91 -4.79
N LYS A 135 34.38 22.97 -3.70
CA LYS A 135 34.14 22.19 -2.48
C LYS A 135 34.08 23.12 -1.28
N GLY A 136 33.32 22.74 -0.25
CA GLY A 136 33.22 23.47 0.99
C GLY A 136 32.07 22.96 1.85
N TYR A 137 31.77 23.69 2.92
CA TYR A 137 30.81 23.28 3.93
C TYR A 137 29.48 24.03 3.77
N ILE A 138 28.38 23.32 3.96
CA ILE A 138 27.01 23.83 4.01
C ILE A 138 26.27 23.25 5.21
N GLU A 139 25.27 23.95 5.73
CA GLU A 139 24.40 23.44 6.79
C GLU A 139 23.51 22.30 6.26
N LYS A 140 23.30 21.25 7.07
CA LYS A 140 22.54 20.05 6.71
C LYS A 140 21.11 20.36 6.27
N ASN A 141 20.44 21.28 6.96
CA ASN A 141 19.05 21.67 6.71
C ASN A 141 18.83 22.46 5.41
N CYS A 142 19.90 22.76 4.68
CA CYS A 142 19.85 23.56 3.44
C CYS A 142 19.78 22.72 2.17
N VAL A 143 19.65 21.40 2.26
CA VAL A 143 19.58 20.51 1.10
C VAL A 143 18.46 19.47 1.21
N THR A 144 18.04 18.94 0.07
CA THR A 144 17.07 17.86 -0.06
C THR A 144 17.52 16.85 -1.11
N SER A 145 17.11 15.59 -0.98
CA SER A 145 17.28 14.59 -2.04
C SER A 145 16.32 14.78 -3.22
N LYS A 146 15.26 15.54 -3.02
CA LYS A 146 14.30 15.83 -4.09
C LYS A 146 14.98 16.61 -5.21
N ASN A 147 15.15 15.97 -6.37
CA ASN A 147 15.63 16.64 -7.58
C ASN A 147 14.54 17.62 -8.09
N PRO A 148 14.78 18.93 -8.03
CA PRO A 148 13.78 19.91 -8.47
C PRO A 148 13.59 19.95 -10.00
N ASN A 149 14.53 19.35 -10.75
CA ASN A 149 14.45 19.25 -12.22
C ASN A 149 13.80 17.93 -12.66
N ILE A 150 13.70 16.96 -11.79
CA ILE A 150 12.64 15.99 -11.94
C ILE A 150 11.40 16.81 -11.56
N VAL A 151 10.75 17.38 -12.57
CA VAL A 151 9.31 17.54 -12.48
C VAL A 151 8.88 16.15 -12.00
N GLU A 152 8.58 15.99 -10.70
CA GLU A 152 7.67 14.93 -10.29
C GLU A 152 6.60 15.08 -11.34
N THR A 153 6.55 14.12 -12.31
CA THR A 153 5.56 14.21 -13.38
C THR A 153 4.30 14.46 -12.62
N THR A 154 3.98 15.70 -12.65
CA THR A 154 2.93 16.38 -11.92
C THR A 154 1.98 15.33 -11.47
N ASN A 155 1.83 15.18 -10.13
CA ASN A 155 0.61 14.68 -9.58
C ASN A 155 -0.24 14.10 -10.72
N PRO A 156 -0.26 12.74 -10.96
CA PRO A 156 -0.84 12.18 -12.19
C PRO A 156 -2.11 12.97 -12.37
N GLU A 157 -2.33 13.61 -13.50
CA GLU A 157 -3.34 14.65 -13.72
C GLU A 157 -4.48 14.37 -12.77
N GLU A 158 -4.68 15.25 -11.77
CA GLU A 158 -5.63 14.94 -10.71
C GLU A 158 -6.97 14.81 -11.43
N TYR A 159 -7.35 13.59 -11.74
CA TYR A 159 -8.57 13.34 -12.49
C TYR A 159 -9.70 14.02 -11.76
N SER A 160 -10.46 14.81 -12.50
CA SER A 160 -11.65 15.42 -11.92
C SER A 160 -12.63 14.32 -11.52
N LYS A 161 -13.49 14.63 -10.57
CA LYS A 161 -14.59 13.74 -10.17
C LYS A 161 -15.37 13.21 -11.37
N ASP A 162 -15.68 14.07 -12.33
CA ASP A 162 -16.45 13.69 -13.52
C ASP A 162 -15.70 12.69 -14.40
N GLN A 163 -14.39 12.86 -14.58
CA GLN A 163 -13.54 11.90 -15.29
C GLN A 163 -13.49 10.54 -14.58
N LEU A 164 -13.35 10.54 -13.26
CA LEU A 164 -13.33 9.31 -12.45
C LEU A 164 -14.67 8.58 -12.49
N LEU A 165 -15.78 9.32 -12.41
CA LEU A 165 -17.12 8.74 -12.52
C LEU A 165 -17.43 8.24 -13.93
N ALA A 166 -16.92 8.91 -14.97
CA ALA A 166 -17.06 8.47 -16.35
C ALA A 166 -16.31 7.16 -16.62
N ASN A 167 -15.17 6.97 -15.94
CA ASN A 167 -14.36 5.75 -16.04
C ASN A 167 -14.87 4.61 -15.14
N LEU A 168 -15.83 4.89 -14.24
CA LEU A 168 -16.39 3.88 -13.35
C LEU A 168 -17.43 3.04 -14.10
N ALA A 169 -16.98 1.97 -14.70
CA ALA A 169 -17.80 0.99 -15.39
C ALA A 169 -17.56 -0.42 -14.83
N PHE A 170 -18.47 -1.36 -15.13
CA PHE A 170 -18.32 -2.75 -14.70
C PHE A 170 -17.16 -3.49 -15.39
N ASP A 171 -16.67 -2.98 -16.49
CA ASP A 171 -15.51 -3.46 -17.25
C ASP A 171 -14.21 -2.73 -16.90
N MET A 172 -14.24 -1.80 -15.93
CA MET A 172 -13.05 -1.15 -15.39
C MET A 172 -12.05 -2.20 -14.88
N GLU A 173 -10.76 -2.03 -15.23
CA GLU A 173 -9.69 -2.91 -14.79
C GLU A 173 -9.28 -2.60 -13.33
N LEU A 174 -9.46 -3.59 -12.46
CA LEU A 174 -9.20 -3.44 -11.02
C LEU A 174 -7.73 -3.67 -10.65
N ASN A 175 -6.93 -4.23 -11.54
CA ASN A 175 -5.46 -4.33 -11.44
C ASN A 175 -4.75 -3.10 -12.04
N LYS A 176 -5.41 -1.96 -11.98
CA LYS A 176 -4.88 -0.64 -12.33
C LYS A 176 -5.12 0.33 -11.19
N PRO A 177 -4.25 1.33 -10.98
CA PRO A 177 -4.44 2.34 -9.94
C PRO A 177 -5.75 3.12 -10.10
N SER A 178 -6.28 3.60 -8.97
CA SER A 178 -7.46 4.49 -8.95
C SER A 178 -7.18 5.87 -9.55
N ASN A 179 -5.91 6.24 -9.69
CA ASN A 179 -5.42 7.55 -10.10
C ASN A 179 -5.77 8.71 -9.14
N LEU A 180 -6.12 8.39 -7.90
CA LEU A 180 -6.26 9.41 -6.85
C LEU A 180 -4.90 9.75 -6.24
N SER A 181 -4.71 11.01 -5.87
CA SER A 181 -3.65 11.40 -4.95
C SER A 181 -3.95 10.90 -3.53
N LEU A 182 -2.94 10.82 -2.66
CA LEU A 182 -3.16 10.45 -1.25
C LEU A 182 -4.17 11.38 -0.57
N ASN A 183 -4.11 12.69 -0.87
CA ASN A 183 -5.02 13.67 -0.29
C ASN A 183 -6.46 13.46 -0.76
N GLN A 184 -6.67 13.21 -2.05
CA GLN A 184 -7.99 12.87 -2.59
C GLN A 184 -8.50 11.56 -1.98
N PHE A 185 -7.65 10.55 -1.86
CA PHE A 185 -8.03 9.27 -1.29
C PHE A 185 -8.41 9.40 0.20
N LYS A 186 -7.67 10.17 0.99
CA LYS A 186 -8.05 10.48 2.38
C LYS A 186 -9.38 11.22 2.44
N LYS A 187 -9.57 12.23 1.59
CA LYS A 187 -10.80 13.04 1.53
C LYS A 187 -12.06 12.18 1.32
N ILE A 188 -12.01 11.17 0.47
CA ILE A 188 -13.19 10.34 0.18
C ILE A 188 -13.57 9.39 1.32
N LEU A 189 -12.65 9.09 2.24
CA LEU A 189 -12.87 8.20 3.38
C LEU A 189 -13.04 8.95 4.71
N GLU A 190 -12.50 10.16 4.83
CA GLU A 190 -12.52 10.90 6.09
C GLU A 190 -13.92 11.40 6.45
N ASN A 191 -14.18 11.44 7.77
CA ASN A 191 -15.37 12.04 8.37
C ASN A 191 -16.71 11.53 7.79
N ASP A 192 -16.74 10.30 7.29
CA ASP A 192 -17.98 9.70 6.80
C ASP A 192 -18.90 9.35 7.96
N SER A 193 -20.17 9.74 7.87
CA SER A 193 -21.17 9.47 8.92
C SER A 193 -21.44 7.98 9.14
N ASN A 194 -21.12 7.12 8.18
CA ASN A 194 -21.21 5.68 8.31
C ASN A 194 -20.00 5.08 9.04
N ASP A 195 -18.83 5.75 9.01
CA ASP A 195 -17.58 5.33 9.67
C ASP A 195 -17.61 5.69 11.17
N LYS A 196 -18.58 5.16 11.90
CA LYS A 196 -18.85 5.48 13.33
C LYS A 196 -17.65 5.25 14.25
N ASN A 197 -16.76 4.35 13.88
CA ASN A 197 -15.57 4.00 14.66
C ASN A 197 -14.30 4.62 14.09
N GLN A 198 -14.39 5.46 13.07
CA GLN A 198 -13.28 6.11 12.35
C GLN A 198 -12.24 5.11 11.82
N ILE A 199 -12.67 3.89 11.49
CA ILE A 199 -11.78 2.83 11.03
C ILE A 199 -11.25 3.18 9.64
N PHE A 200 -12.12 3.59 8.72
CA PHE A 200 -11.73 3.97 7.37
C PHE A 200 -10.97 5.31 7.35
N THR A 201 -11.42 6.28 8.14
CA THR A 201 -10.73 7.56 8.34
C THR A 201 -9.28 7.35 8.80
N ASN A 202 -9.08 6.52 9.84
CA ASN A 202 -7.76 6.32 10.43
C ASN A 202 -6.84 5.40 9.61
N ASN A 203 -7.40 4.61 8.70
CA ASN A 203 -6.65 3.64 7.89
C ASN A 203 -6.69 3.97 6.38
N ALA A 204 -7.16 5.14 5.97
CA ALA A 204 -7.28 5.54 4.56
C ALA A 204 -5.96 5.40 3.80
N GLU A 205 -4.85 5.80 4.40
CA GLU A 205 -3.54 5.76 3.75
C GLU A 205 -3.07 4.34 3.44
N TYR A 206 -3.47 3.31 4.21
CA TYR A 206 -3.05 1.93 3.95
C TYR A 206 -3.69 1.34 2.70
N PHE A 207 -4.94 1.72 2.38
CA PHE A 207 -5.55 1.38 1.09
C PHE A 207 -4.79 2.01 -0.08
N TYR A 208 -4.41 3.29 0.07
CA TYR A 208 -3.62 4.00 -0.94
C TYR A 208 -2.24 3.36 -1.12
N TYR A 209 -1.57 2.97 -0.03
CA TYR A 209 -0.27 2.32 -0.09
C TYR A 209 -0.36 0.93 -0.73
N ALA A 210 -1.41 0.17 -0.46
CA ALA A 210 -1.66 -1.10 -1.13
C ALA A 210 -1.79 -0.92 -2.65
N GLU A 211 -2.43 0.15 -3.13
CA GLU A 211 -2.46 0.50 -4.55
C GLU A 211 -1.06 0.68 -5.12
N LYS A 212 -0.22 1.45 -4.43
CA LYS A 212 1.14 1.76 -4.89
C LYS A 212 2.06 0.55 -4.89
N GLN A 213 1.90 -0.34 -3.90
CA GLN A 213 2.72 -1.54 -3.78
C GLN A 213 2.29 -2.65 -4.74
N TYR A 214 0.98 -2.85 -4.91
CA TYR A 214 0.45 -4.04 -5.55
C TYR A 214 -0.27 -3.76 -6.87
N ASN A 215 -0.33 -2.51 -7.30
CA ASN A 215 -1.02 -2.10 -8.55
C ASN A 215 -2.48 -2.56 -8.58
N ILE A 216 -3.19 -2.42 -7.45
CA ILE A 216 -4.62 -2.68 -7.30
C ILE A 216 -5.39 -1.36 -7.17
N ASN A 217 -6.62 -1.29 -7.65
CA ASN A 217 -7.45 -0.09 -7.46
C ASN A 217 -7.83 0.10 -5.98
N ALA A 218 -7.31 1.15 -5.33
CA ALA A 218 -7.52 1.41 -3.91
C ALA A 218 -9.00 1.70 -3.58
N VAL A 219 -9.73 2.35 -4.49
CA VAL A 219 -11.16 2.64 -4.28
C VAL A 219 -11.99 1.35 -4.35
N PHE A 220 -11.62 0.42 -5.23
CA PHE A 220 -12.21 -0.92 -5.25
C PHE A 220 -11.93 -1.65 -3.93
N LEU A 221 -10.69 -1.67 -3.48
CA LEU A 221 -10.32 -2.37 -2.23
C LEU A 221 -11.07 -1.80 -1.01
N ALA A 222 -11.18 -0.46 -0.91
CA ALA A 222 -11.95 0.21 0.14
C ALA A 222 -13.46 -0.09 0.01
N ALA A 223 -14.00 -0.10 -1.19
CA ALA A 223 -15.42 -0.39 -1.43
C ALA A 223 -15.78 -1.84 -1.04
N VAL A 224 -14.90 -2.81 -1.30
CA VAL A 224 -15.05 -4.18 -0.80
C VAL A 224 -15.03 -4.21 0.72
N ALA A 225 -14.04 -3.60 1.35
CA ALA A 225 -13.93 -3.53 2.81
C ALA A 225 -15.18 -2.91 3.46
N ILE A 226 -15.72 -1.85 2.88
CA ILE A 226 -16.97 -1.20 3.30
C ILE A 226 -18.14 -2.17 3.20
N HIS A 227 -18.26 -2.84 2.06
CA HIS A 227 -19.36 -3.80 1.80
C HIS A 227 -19.34 -4.96 2.79
N GLU A 228 -18.21 -5.61 2.95
CA GLU A 228 -18.06 -6.82 3.78
C GLU A 228 -18.16 -6.52 5.29
N SER A 229 -17.70 -5.36 5.73
CA SER A 229 -17.66 -5.00 7.16
C SER A 229 -18.83 -4.11 7.62
N GLY A 230 -19.63 -3.59 6.68
CA GLY A 230 -20.62 -2.56 6.99
C GLY A 230 -19.96 -1.32 7.63
N TRP A 231 -18.97 -0.74 6.95
CA TRP A 231 -18.17 0.38 7.48
C TRP A 231 -17.46 0.03 8.80
N GLY A 232 -16.90 -1.16 8.91
CA GLY A 232 -16.18 -1.59 10.09
C GLY A 232 -17.07 -1.85 11.32
N THR A 233 -18.40 -1.91 11.16
CA THR A 233 -19.33 -2.10 12.29
C THR A 233 -19.57 -3.58 12.63
N SER A 234 -19.22 -4.50 11.75
CA SER A 234 -19.41 -5.93 11.99
C SER A 234 -18.61 -6.43 13.21
N LYS A 235 -19.06 -7.51 13.84
CA LYS A 235 -18.37 -8.11 14.98
C LYS A 235 -16.97 -8.63 14.60
N ILE A 236 -16.83 -9.17 13.39
CA ILE A 236 -15.55 -9.67 12.87
C ILE A 236 -14.58 -8.50 12.68
N SER A 237 -15.02 -7.40 12.05
CA SER A 237 -14.16 -6.25 11.85
C SER A 237 -13.66 -5.63 13.15
N LYS A 238 -14.54 -5.45 14.13
CA LYS A 238 -14.18 -4.82 15.42
C LYS A 238 -13.28 -5.67 16.31
N ASN A 239 -13.52 -6.98 16.36
CA ASN A 239 -12.83 -7.83 17.33
C ASN A 239 -11.62 -8.55 16.74
N LYS A 240 -11.51 -8.57 15.40
CA LYS A 240 -10.46 -9.30 14.69
C LYS A 240 -9.69 -8.43 13.70
N ASN A 241 -9.95 -7.13 13.65
CA ASN A 241 -9.38 -6.18 12.68
C ASN A 241 -9.55 -6.65 11.22
N ASN A 242 -10.61 -7.40 10.93
CA ASN A 242 -10.83 -8.07 9.65
C ASN A 242 -11.99 -7.40 8.92
N LEU A 243 -11.67 -6.52 7.98
CA LEU A 243 -12.66 -5.75 7.21
C LEU A 243 -13.28 -6.53 6.06
N PHE A 244 -12.74 -7.70 5.73
CA PHE A 244 -13.12 -8.44 4.54
C PHE A 244 -13.81 -9.78 4.86
N GLY A 245 -13.96 -10.13 6.13
CA GLY A 245 -14.44 -11.45 6.52
C GLY A 245 -13.50 -12.59 6.10
N TYR A 246 -12.23 -12.29 5.84
CA TYR A 246 -11.27 -13.28 5.34
C TYR A 246 -11.16 -14.48 6.27
N GLY A 247 -11.21 -15.69 5.70
CA GLY A 247 -11.21 -16.95 6.44
C GLY A 247 -12.54 -17.31 7.10
N ALA A 248 -13.60 -16.48 7.01
CA ALA A 248 -14.92 -16.82 7.51
C ALA A 248 -15.50 -18.01 6.71
N VAL A 249 -16.05 -18.99 7.41
CA VAL A 249 -16.73 -20.14 6.82
C VAL A 249 -18.20 -20.16 7.22
N ASP A 250 -19.09 -20.59 6.34
CA ASP A 250 -20.54 -20.53 6.56
C ASP A 250 -21.00 -21.26 7.83
N SER A 251 -20.33 -22.35 8.19
CA SER A 251 -20.65 -23.13 9.41
C SER A 251 -20.30 -22.42 10.71
N ASN A 252 -19.29 -21.56 10.70
CA ASN A 252 -18.85 -20.76 11.85
C ASN A 252 -18.15 -19.48 11.39
N PRO A 253 -18.87 -18.47 10.87
CA PRO A 253 -18.27 -17.28 10.28
C PRO A 253 -17.33 -16.54 11.24
N TYR A 254 -17.71 -16.39 12.49
CA TYR A 254 -16.88 -15.70 13.47
C TYR A 254 -15.66 -16.51 13.90
N GLY A 255 -15.82 -17.79 14.15
CA GLY A 255 -14.72 -18.67 14.58
C GLY A 255 -13.67 -18.88 13.51
N GLY A 256 -14.10 -19.06 12.24
CA GLY A 256 -13.21 -19.26 11.10
C GLY A 256 -12.48 -18.01 10.63
N ALA A 257 -13.09 -16.82 10.83
CA ALA A 257 -12.50 -15.57 10.36
C ALA A 257 -11.10 -15.32 10.97
N TYR A 258 -10.15 -14.92 10.15
CA TYR A 258 -8.80 -14.53 10.55
C TYR A 258 -8.82 -13.35 11.54
N SER A 259 -7.89 -13.36 12.47
CA SER A 259 -7.63 -12.25 13.38
C SER A 259 -6.30 -11.59 12.99
N PHE A 260 -6.35 -10.30 12.67
CA PHE A 260 -5.18 -9.51 12.34
C PHE A 260 -4.72 -8.69 13.56
N SER A 261 -3.43 -8.39 13.63
CA SER A 261 -2.88 -7.52 14.69
C SER A 261 -3.37 -6.07 14.54
N SER A 262 -3.69 -5.67 13.29
CA SER A 262 -4.18 -4.34 12.94
C SER A 262 -5.02 -4.38 11.66
N TYR A 263 -5.77 -3.31 11.38
CA TYR A 263 -6.53 -3.19 10.13
C TYR A 263 -5.62 -3.12 8.90
N ASN A 264 -4.47 -2.45 9.01
CA ASN A 264 -3.53 -2.33 7.90
C ASN A 264 -2.95 -3.68 7.47
N GLU A 265 -2.68 -4.59 8.40
CA GLU A 265 -2.27 -5.97 8.08
C GLU A 265 -3.34 -6.69 7.24
N GLY A 266 -4.61 -6.58 7.63
CA GLY A 266 -5.72 -7.16 6.88
C GLY A 266 -5.90 -6.51 5.49
N ILE A 267 -5.74 -5.19 5.37
CA ILE A 267 -5.82 -4.46 4.09
C ILE A 267 -4.71 -4.93 3.15
N ASP A 268 -3.49 -5.02 3.66
CA ASP A 268 -2.32 -5.47 2.91
C ASP A 268 -2.49 -6.90 2.39
N LEU A 269 -2.84 -7.84 3.28
CA LEU A 269 -3.05 -9.23 2.89
C LEU A 269 -4.11 -9.36 1.80
N LEU A 270 -5.26 -8.68 1.97
CA LEU A 270 -6.35 -8.80 1.00
C LEU A 270 -6.00 -8.17 -0.36
N ALA A 271 -5.22 -7.09 -0.37
CA ALA A 271 -4.70 -6.53 -1.62
C ALA A 271 -3.84 -7.57 -2.37
N ARG A 272 -2.93 -8.25 -1.66
CA ARG A 272 -2.09 -9.31 -2.23
C ARG A 272 -2.92 -10.51 -2.70
N VAL A 273 -3.89 -10.95 -1.91
CA VAL A 273 -4.81 -12.04 -2.27
C VAL A 273 -5.57 -11.71 -3.57
N PHE A 274 -6.11 -10.50 -3.69
CA PHE A 274 -6.78 -10.09 -4.92
C PHE A 274 -5.82 -10.11 -6.12
N VAL A 275 -4.65 -9.51 -5.99
CA VAL A 275 -3.68 -9.42 -7.08
C VAL A 275 -3.15 -10.80 -7.49
N LYS A 276 -2.85 -11.65 -6.51
CA LYS A 276 -2.25 -12.98 -6.73
C LYS A 276 -3.23 -14.00 -7.29
N TYR A 277 -4.48 -13.98 -6.84
CA TYR A 277 -5.41 -15.08 -7.13
C TYR A 277 -6.59 -14.68 -8.02
N TYR A 278 -7.03 -13.41 -8.02
CA TYR A 278 -8.27 -12.99 -8.68
C TYR A 278 -8.07 -12.08 -9.88
N LEU A 279 -7.10 -11.15 -9.83
CA LEU A 279 -6.99 -10.05 -10.78
C LEU A 279 -5.98 -10.28 -11.91
N ASN A 280 -5.14 -11.31 -11.81
CA ASN A 280 -4.14 -11.62 -12.81
C ASN A 280 -4.17 -13.10 -13.15
N PRO A 281 -4.00 -13.47 -14.44
CA PRO A 281 -3.90 -14.87 -14.84
C PRO A 281 -2.62 -15.52 -14.29
N SER A 282 -2.63 -16.83 -14.13
CA SER A 282 -1.46 -17.59 -13.69
C SER A 282 -0.25 -17.30 -14.59
N GLY A 283 0.90 -17.14 -13.96
CA GLY A 283 2.16 -16.85 -14.66
C GLY A 283 2.45 -15.36 -14.89
N THR A 284 1.51 -14.45 -14.58
CA THR A 284 1.75 -13.01 -14.68
C THR A 284 2.73 -12.56 -13.59
N SER A 285 3.79 -11.81 -13.98
CA SER A 285 4.65 -11.12 -13.02
C SER A 285 3.87 -10.02 -12.32
N ILE A 286 3.93 -9.99 -11.00
CA ILE A 286 3.25 -9.05 -10.12
C ILE A 286 4.28 -8.31 -9.23
N TYR A 287 3.90 -7.88 -8.03
CA TYR A 287 4.78 -7.14 -7.12
C TYR A 287 5.98 -8.00 -6.64
N ASP A 288 7.09 -7.36 -6.29
CA ASP A 288 8.28 -7.91 -5.60
C ASP A 288 8.83 -9.21 -6.24
N GLY A 289 8.74 -9.33 -7.56
CA GLY A 289 9.19 -10.53 -8.29
C GLY A 289 8.29 -11.74 -8.12
N ASN A 290 7.16 -11.61 -7.46
CA ASN A 290 6.15 -12.67 -7.33
C ASN A 290 5.44 -12.92 -8.65
N ILE A 291 4.86 -14.13 -8.76
CA ILE A 291 4.07 -14.58 -9.92
C ILE A 291 2.64 -14.85 -9.45
N ALA A 292 1.68 -14.35 -10.23
CA ALA A 292 0.27 -14.61 -9.97
C ALA A 292 -0.05 -16.10 -10.05
N ASN A 293 -0.77 -16.61 -9.06
CA ASN A 293 -1.30 -17.97 -9.05
C ASN A 293 -2.52 -18.10 -9.98
N GLY A 294 -3.39 -17.11 -9.99
CA GLY A 294 -4.56 -17.04 -10.85
C GLY A 294 -5.64 -18.09 -10.59
N LYS A 295 -5.62 -18.78 -9.43
CA LYS A 295 -6.58 -19.88 -9.09
C LYS A 295 -8.05 -19.47 -9.28
N TYR A 296 -8.38 -18.23 -9.01
CA TYR A 296 -9.73 -17.68 -9.07
C TYR A 296 -9.91 -16.63 -10.19
N TYR A 297 -8.92 -16.49 -11.07
CA TYR A 297 -8.99 -15.54 -12.16
C TYR A 297 -10.10 -15.88 -13.16
N SER A 298 -10.96 -14.92 -13.43
CA SER A 298 -12.01 -14.97 -14.46
C SER A 298 -12.04 -13.67 -15.28
N GLY A 299 -11.01 -12.83 -15.13
CA GLY A 299 -10.87 -11.47 -15.63
C GLY A 299 -10.61 -10.52 -14.46
N ASN A 300 -10.23 -9.28 -14.78
CA ASN A 300 -9.82 -8.26 -13.83
C ASN A 300 -10.88 -7.16 -13.55
N THR A 301 -12.15 -7.47 -13.82
CA THR A 301 -13.29 -6.55 -13.64
C THR A 301 -14.14 -6.95 -12.45
N LEU A 302 -15.02 -6.05 -11.97
CA LEU A 302 -15.96 -6.36 -10.87
C LEU A 302 -16.81 -7.60 -11.14
N GLN A 303 -17.36 -7.72 -12.36
CA GLN A 303 -18.17 -8.87 -12.72
C GLN A 303 -17.36 -10.16 -12.78
N ALA A 304 -16.12 -10.09 -13.24
CA ALA A 304 -15.24 -11.22 -13.31
C ALA A 304 -14.84 -11.72 -11.91
N VAL A 305 -14.49 -10.80 -11.00
CA VAL A 305 -14.18 -11.10 -9.59
C VAL A 305 -15.39 -11.73 -8.90
N ASN A 306 -16.60 -11.18 -9.08
CA ASN A 306 -17.83 -11.70 -8.46
C ASN A 306 -18.07 -13.20 -8.74
N LYS A 307 -17.69 -13.69 -9.91
CA LYS A 307 -17.90 -15.10 -10.28
C LYS A 307 -17.23 -16.10 -9.32
N ARG A 308 -16.18 -15.64 -8.63
CA ARG A 308 -15.35 -16.52 -7.77
C ARG A 308 -15.20 -16.02 -6.34
N TYR A 309 -15.43 -14.72 -6.08
CA TYR A 309 -15.23 -14.12 -4.77
C TYR A 309 -16.45 -14.24 -3.87
N ALA A 310 -17.64 -14.04 -4.41
CA ALA A 310 -18.88 -14.05 -3.65
C ALA A 310 -19.95 -14.95 -4.28
N SER A 311 -20.72 -15.64 -3.43
CA SER A 311 -21.91 -16.39 -3.84
C SER A 311 -23.08 -15.49 -4.27
N ASP A 312 -23.14 -14.28 -3.72
CA ASP A 312 -24.15 -13.28 -4.12
C ASP A 312 -23.85 -12.75 -5.53
N LYS A 313 -24.73 -13.06 -6.46
CA LYS A 313 -24.62 -12.59 -7.85
C LYS A 313 -24.74 -11.08 -7.98
N ASN A 314 -25.26 -10.38 -6.97
CA ASN A 314 -25.41 -8.92 -6.96
C ASN A 314 -24.23 -8.21 -6.29
N TRP A 315 -23.23 -8.93 -5.81
CA TRP A 315 -22.07 -8.36 -5.13
C TRP A 315 -21.35 -7.28 -5.94
N ALA A 316 -21.11 -7.52 -7.23
CA ALA A 316 -20.48 -6.54 -8.12
C ALA A 316 -21.26 -5.21 -8.17
N ASN A 317 -22.60 -5.27 -8.22
CA ASN A 317 -23.45 -4.06 -8.18
C ASN A 317 -23.30 -3.33 -6.84
N SER A 318 -23.25 -4.06 -5.73
CA SER A 318 -23.13 -3.50 -4.39
C SER A 318 -21.77 -2.80 -4.20
N VAL A 319 -20.68 -3.43 -4.62
CA VAL A 319 -19.33 -2.83 -4.59
C VAL A 319 -19.24 -1.62 -5.51
N SER A 320 -19.79 -1.69 -6.73
CA SER A 320 -19.84 -0.56 -7.66
C SER A 320 -20.57 0.65 -7.07
N LYS A 321 -21.67 0.44 -6.34
CA LYS A 321 -22.38 1.52 -5.63
C LYS A 321 -21.48 2.20 -4.58
N TRP A 322 -20.68 1.43 -3.85
CA TRP A 322 -19.73 1.99 -2.89
C TRP A 322 -18.59 2.73 -3.57
N MET A 323 -18.04 2.22 -4.66
CA MET A 323 -17.04 2.94 -5.46
C MET A 323 -17.59 4.29 -5.93
N LYS A 324 -18.81 4.29 -6.51
CA LYS A 324 -19.49 5.52 -6.95
C LYS A 324 -19.72 6.49 -5.79
N TYR A 325 -20.15 5.96 -4.62
CA TYR A 325 -20.34 6.75 -3.41
C TYR A 325 -19.06 7.47 -3.01
N LEU A 326 -17.93 6.75 -2.97
CA LEU A 326 -16.63 7.31 -2.62
C LEU A 326 -16.18 8.38 -3.61
N TYR A 327 -16.21 8.11 -4.92
CA TYR A 327 -15.85 9.12 -5.92
C TYR A 327 -16.74 10.38 -5.87
N ASN A 328 -18.00 10.25 -5.44
CA ASN A 328 -18.88 11.40 -5.30
C ASN A 328 -18.50 12.34 -4.13
N LYS A 329 -17.60 11.92 -3.24
CA LYS A 329 -17.08 12.76 -2.14
C LYS A 329 -15.88 13.64 -2.55
N LEU A 330 -15.31 13.44 -3.74
CA LEU A 330 -14.34 14.36 -4.35
C LEU A 330 -15.01 15.68 -4.69
#